data_6f842462b84d108b42cc382ab575b5e4
#
_entry.id   6f842462b84d108b42cc382ab575b5e4
#
_cell.length_a   1.000
_cell.length_b   1.000
_cell.length_c   1.000
_cell.angle_alpha   90.00
_cell.angle_beta   90.00
_cell.angle_gamma   90.00
#
_symmetry.space_group_name_H-M   'P 1'
#
loop_
_entity.id
_entity.type
_entity.pdbx_description
1 polymer ?
#
loop_
_entity_poly.entity_id
_entity_poly.type
_entity_poly.pdbx_seq_one_letter_code
_entity_poly.pdbx_strand_id
1 'polypeptide(L)'
;VTCSYARLFCSPASAQRAAPAQQPQQVDVLVRGGTLVDGTGSQGRAADVGIRGDRIVFVGNASASRVTGSRTIEAAGLIVAPGFIDPHTHTGGDLSNAERKSNLPYLMQGVTTVLTNNDGGGPVDIGAQLAGWTRNGIGTNAAVYIGQGSVRGAVLGPTAAAPTPRQLDSMRAVVARAMNDGAIGMSTGLYYAPGSFATTDEVIELAKVAAAHGGNYDSHLRDESSYTIGLLGAVSEAIRIGREAHLPIHISHIKALGADVWGQADTVIALIRSAQREGIKVSADQYPYTASGTSVGASLLPRWAEAGGRDSLRMRVADPATRTRLVAEMEVNMKRRGGAASLLISSTRDTSILGKRLDAIAVARHTTPVEAGLQIILAGDASVASFNMKDSDIEKFMVQDFVSTGSDGSDGHPRKYGTFPRLLREYVYTKHVLTLPQ
;
A
#
# COMPACT_ATOMS: atom_id res chain seq x y z
N VAL A 1 -24.78 2.82 64.54
CA VAL A 1 -26.00 3.39 65.12
C VAL A 1 -26.07 4.86 64.66
N THR A 2 -26.79 5.16 63.60
CA THR A 2 -27.44 6.47 63.43
C THR A 2 -28.47 6.38 62.34
N CYS A 3 -29.68 6.63 62.73
CA CYS A 3 -30.87 6.71 61.95
C CYS A 3 -30.88 7.94 61.06
N SER A 4 -31.21 7.81 59.75
CA SER A 4 -31.42 8.95 58.85
C SER A 4 -32.86 8.98 58.37
N TYR A 5 -33.54 10.05 58.68
CA TYR A 5 -34.87 10.40 58.25
C TYR A 5 -34.94 10.74 56.77
N ALA A 6 -35.77 10.03 56.03
CA ALA A 6 -36.15 10.37 54.68
C ALA A 6 -37.24 11.45 54.71
N ARG A 7 -36.96 12.62 54.16
CA ARG A 7 -37.99 13.63 53.85
C ARG A 7 -38.38 13.52 52.38
N LEU A 8 -39.61 13.13 52.12
CA LEU A 8 -40.27 13.28 50.82
C LEU A 8 -40.48 14.78 50.53
N PHE A 9 -39.81 15.30 49.53
CA PHE A 9 -40.20 16.57 48.92
C PHE A 9 -40.87 16.25 47.56
N CYS A 10 -42.18 16.51 47.49
CA CYS A 10 -42.86 16.65 46.20
C CYS A 10 -42.33 17.91 45.50
N SER A 11 -41.56 17.73 44.42
CA SER A 11 -41.24 18.83 43.53
C SER A 11 -42.34 19.04 42.50
N PRO A 12 -42.72 20.25 42.20
CA PRO A 12 -43.70 20.56 41.15
C PRO A 12 -43.13 20.15 39.79
N ALA A 13 -43.98 19.59 38.93
CA ALA A 13 -43.66 19.24 37.56
C ALA A 13 -43.08 20.45 36.82
N SER A 14 -41.78 20.37 36.55
CA SER A 14 -41.09 21.34 35.70
C SER A 14 -41.68 21.19 34.31
N ALA A 15 -42.39 22.21 33.82
CA ALA A 15 -42.76 22.30 32.41
C ALA A 15 -41.48 22.19 31.59
N GLN A 16 -41.32 21.12 30.82
CA GLN A 16 -40.23 20.95 29.89
C GLN A 16 -40.29 22.10 28.87
N ARG A 17 -39.41 23.07 29.02
CA ARG A 17 -39.23 24.12 28.00
C ARG A 17 -38.89 23.37 26.69
N ALA A 18 -39.74 23.52 25.70
CA ALA A 18 -39.43 23.09 24.34
C ALA A 18 -38.06 23.62 23.96
N ALA A 19 -37.16 22.73 23.50
CA ALA A 19 -35.88 23.13 23.00
C ALA A 19 -36.10 24.24 21.96
N PRO A 20 -35.25 25.30 21.93
CA PRO A 20 -35.40 26.39 20.98
C PRO A 20 -35.34 25.76 19.55
N ALA A 21 -36.30 26.16 18.71
CA ALA A 21 -36.35 25.68 17.33
C ALA A 21 -35.00 26.01 16.67
N GLN A 22 -34.29 24.96 16.23
CA GLN A 22 -33.02 25.12 15.50
C GLN A 22 -33.24 26.07 14.34
N GLN A 23 -32.42 27.11 14.24
CA GLN A 23 -32.46 28.05 13.09
C GLN A 23 -32.12 27.26 11.82
N PRO A 24 -32.72 27.62 10.66
CA PRO A 24 -32.39 27.01 9.40
C PRO A 24 -30.86 27.07 9.16
N GLN A 25 -30.24 25.93 8.89
CA GLN A 25 -28.82 25.87 8.64
C GLN A 25 -28.58 25.71 7.14
N GLN A 26 -27.86 26.66 6.55
CA GLN A 26 -27.44 26.57 5.15
C GLN A 26 -26.04 25.90 5.09
N VAL A 27 -25.87 24.94 4.16
CA VAL A 27 -24.59 24.27 3.83
C VAL A 27 -24.29 24.53 2.35
N ASP A 28 -23.01 24.35 1.96
CA ASP A 28 -22.62 24.55 0.57
C ASP A 28 -23.10 23.40 -0.31
N VAL A 29 -22.94 22.15 0.18
CA VAL A 29 -23.40 20.93 -0.49
C VAL A 29 -24.24 20.11 0.48
N LEU A 30 -25.43 19.71 0.03
CA LEU A 30 -26.29 18.75 0.71
C LEU A 30 -26.42 17.47 -0.13
N VAL A 31 -25.91 16.35 0.37
CA VAL A 31 -26.15 15.01 -0.21
C VAL A 31 -27.40 14.45 0.47
N ARG A 32 -28.47 14.20 -0.31
CA ARG A 32 -29.79 13.90 0.23
C ARG A 32 -30.34 12.56 -0.20
N GLY A 33 -31.00 11.87 0.72
CA GLY A 33 -31.83 10.67 0.44
C GLY A 33 -31.06 9.39 0.21
N GLY A 34 -29.75 9.36 0.49
CA GLY A 34 -28.92 8.16 0.33
C GLY A 34 -28.90 7.25 1.54
N THR A 35 -28.33 6.04 1.35
CA THR A 35 -27.97 5.15 2.45
C THR A 35 -26.55 5.46 2.88
N LEU A 36 -26.37 6.05 4.05
CA LEU A 36 -25.05 6.40 4.61
C LEU A 36 -24.38 5.13 5.19
N VAL A 37 -23.18 4.82 4.67
CA VAL A 37 -22.21 3.85 5.21
C VAL A 37 -20.97 4.65 5.59
N ASP A 38 -20.80 4.93 6.89
CA ASP A 38 -19.88 5.96 7.36
C ASP A 38 -18.47 5.46 7.73
N GLY A 39 -18.17 4.19 7.44
CA GLY A 39 -16.86 3.59 7.72
C GLY A 39 -16.63 3.19 9.18
N THR A 40 -17.64 3.26 10.03
CA THR A 40 -17.54 2.84 11.45
C THR A 40 -17.74 1.33 11.65
N GLY A 41 -18.06 0.57 10.60
CA GLY A 41 -18.47 -0.82 10.67
C GLY A 41 -19.97 -1.00 10.98
N SER A 42 -20.70 0.10 11.19
CA SER A 42 -22.15 0.06 11.45
C SER A 42 -22.93 -0.19 10.16
N GLN A 43 -24.12 -0.80 10.30
CA GLN A 43 -25.04 -0.98 9.16
C GLN A 43 -25.42 0.36 8.53
N GLY A 44 -25.59 0.35 7.21
CA GLY A 44 -26.03 1.52 6.46
C GLY A 44 -27.39 2.03 6.96
N ARG A 45 -27.54 3.35 7.05
CA ARG A 45 -28.76 4.03 7.50
C ARG A 45 -29.16 5.16 6.57
N ALA A 46 -30.44 5.46 6.47
CA ALA A 46 -30.91 6.64 5.77
C ALA A 46 -30.43 7.91 6.49
N ALA A 47 -29.65 8.73 5.83
CA ALA A 47 -29.19 10.01 6.34
C ALA A 47 -28.74 10.93 5.20
N ASP A 48 -28.96 12.23 5.41
CA ASP A 48 -28.41 13.30 4.56
C ASP A 48 -27.10 13.79 5.15
N VAL A 49 -26.19 14.26 4.28
CA VAL A 49 -24.88 14.78 4.67
C VAL A 49 -24.74 16.22 4.17
N GLY A 50 -24.53 17.14 5.11
CA GLY A 50 -24.30 18.57 4.80
C GLY A 50 -22.84 18.96 4.96
N ILE A 51 -22.29 19.62 3.93
CA ILE A 51 -20.88 20.01 3.85
C ILE A 51 -20.80 21.53 3.76
N ARG A 52 -19.90 22.14 4.53
CA ARG A 52 -19.55 23.56 4.47
C ARG A 52 -18.03 23.70 4.37
N GLY A 53 -17.56 24.33 3.30
CA GLY A 53 -16.14 24.37 2.98
C GLY A 53 -15.57 22.95 2.86
N ASP A 54 -14.63 22.62 3.70
CA ASP A 54 -13.94 21.32 3.76
C ASP A 54 -14.46 20.39 4.88
N ARG A 55 -15.58 20.75 5.53
CA ARG A 55 -16.08 20.05 6.72
C ARG A 55 -17.48 19.49 6.51
N ILE A 56 -17.69 18.25 6.98
CA ILE A 56 -19.02 17.70 7.23
C ILE A 56 -19.55 18.39 8.50
N VAL A 57 -20.62 19.16 8.36
CA VAL A 57 -21.22 19.93 9.45
C VAL A 57 -22.60 19.40 9.87
N PHE A 58 -23.16 18.49 9.09
CA PHE A 58 -24.46 17.89 9.35
C PHE A 58 -24.50 16.43 8.86
N VAL A 59 -25.07 15.56 9.69
CA VAL A 59 -25.46 14.19 9.32
C VAL A 59 -26.79 13.89 9.99
N GLY A 60 -27.85 13.60 9.23
CA GLY A 60 -29.17 13.33 9.79
C GLY A 60 -30.28 13.53 8.77
N ASN A 61 -31.49 13.85 9.23
CA ASN A 61 -32.61 14.20 8.36
C ASN A 61 -32.64 15.72 8.12
N ALA A 62 -32.20 16.16 6.94
CA ALA A 62 -32.07 17.56 6.60
C ALA A 62 -33.43 18.30 6.62
N SER A 63 -34.51 17.66 6.18
CA SER A 63 -35.87 18.26 6.19
C SER A 63 -36.36 18.50 7.61
N ALA A 64 -36.20 17.54 8.49
CA ALA A 64 -36.58 17.67 9.90
C ALA A 64 -35.74 18.72 10.64
N SER A 65 -34.48 18.85 10.31
CA SER A 65 -33.51 19.78 10.91
C SER A 65 -33.46 21.13 10.18
N ARG A 66 -34.27 21.38 9.15
CA ARG A 66 -34.29 22.57 8.34
C ARG A 66 -32.95 22.96 7.73
N VAL A 67 -32.20 21.92 7.27
CA VAL A 67 -30.92 22.12 6.58
C VAL A 67 -31.18 22.20 5.09
N THR A 68 -30.59 23.23 4.46
CA THR A 68 -30.68 23.47 3.01
C THR A 68 -29.29 23.60 2.42
N GLY A 69 -29.09 23.10 1.17
CA GLY A 69 -27.82 23.22 0.46
C GLY A 69 -27.87 24.27 -0.62
N SER A 70 -26.78 25.04 -0.81
CA SER A 70 -26.61 25.88 -2.01
C SER A 70 -26.58 25.00 -3.26
N ARG A 71 -25.99 23.79 -3.15
CA ARG A 71 -26.05 22.72 -4.14
C ARG A 71 -26.60 21.47 -3.46
N THR A 72 -27.57 20.80 -4.06
CA THR A 72 -28.07 19.51 -3.60
C THR A 72 -27.68 18.41 -4.57
N ILE A 73 -27.20 17.29 -4.01
CA ILE A 73 -26.93 16.03 -4.73
C ILE A 73 -27.97 15.03 -4.28
N GLU A 74 -28.86 14.65 -5.18
CA GLU A 74 -29.86 13.62 -4.90
C GLU A 74 -29.19 12.23 -4.95
N ALA A 75 -29.22 11.52 -3.83
CA ALA A 75 -28.57 10.23 -3.65
C ALA A 75 -29.59 9.09 -3.38
N ALA A 76 -30.88 9.30 -3.70
CA ALA A 76 -31.89 8.27 -3.52
C ALA A 76 -31.51 6.98 -4.25
N GLY A 77 -31.54 5.85 -3.53
CA GLY A 77 -31.11 4.55 -4.07
C GLY A 77 -29.58 4.34 -4.19
N LEU A 78 -28.79 5.33 -3.77
CA LEU A 78 -27.33 5.27 -3.77
C LEU A 78 -26.78 5.09 -2.35
N ILE A 79 -25.56 4.55 -2.29
CA ILE A 79 -24.75 4.52 -1.06
C ILE A 79 -23.93 5.82 -1.00
N VAL A 80 -23.96 6.47 0.16
CA VAL A 80 -23.13 7.61 0.50
C VAL A 80 -22.08 7.13 1.50
N ALA A 81 -20.80 7.25 1.12
CA ALA A 81 -19.68 6.79 1.95
C ALA A 81 -18.54 7.81 1.91
N PRO A 82 -17.62 7.81 2.90
CA PRO A 82 -16.36 8.51 2.79
C PRO A 82 -15.58 8.04 1.55
N GLY A 83 -14.79 8.94 0.97
CA GLY A 83 -13.84 8.53 -0.07
C GLY A 83 -12.80 7.56 0.48
N PHE A 84 -12.40 6.59 -0.33
CA PHE A 84 -11.40 5.61 0.06
C PHE A 84 -10.02 6.27 0.25
N ILE A 85 -9.26 5.72 1.19
CA ILE A 85 -7.83 5.98 1.36
C ILE A 85 -7.10 4.76 0.81
N ASP A 86 -6.25 4.96 -0.19
CA ASP A 86 -5.41 3.90 -0.73
C ASP A 86 -4.02 3.97 -0.07
N PRO A 87 -3.69 3.05 0.84
CA PRO A 87 -2.47 3.10 1.63
C PRO A 87 -1.21 2.73 0.86
N HIS A 88 -1.37 2.19 -0.36
CA HIS A 88 -0.24 1.73 -1.15
C HIS A 88 -0.44 2.01 -2.63
N THR A 89 0.29 3.01 -3.15
CA THR A 89 0.23 3.37 -4.58
C THR A 89 1.60 3.73 -5.15
N HIS A 90 1.74 3.55 -6.46
CA HIS A 90 2.91 4.01 -7.23
C HIS A 90 2.59 5.27 -8.06
N THR A 91 1.68 6.12 -7.58
CA THR A 91 1.17 7.27 -8.32
C THR A 91 2.01 8.55 -8.19
N GLY A 92 3.10 8.54 -7.42
CA GLY A 92 3.95 9.73 -7.21
C GLY A 92 4.43 10.38 -8.52
N GLY A 93 4.75 9.58 -9.53
CA GLY A 93 5.08 10.05 -10.88
C GLY A 93 3.89 10.69 -11.60
N ASP A 94 2.68 10.15 -11.43
CA ASP A 94 1.47 10.71 -12.02
C ASP A 94 1.12 12.06 -11.40
N LEU A 95 1.17 12.16 -10.08
CA LEU A 95 0.92 13.41 -9.34
C LEU A 95 1.92 14.51 -9.71
N SER A 96 3.12 14.15 -10.13
CA SER A 96 4.16 15.08 -10.59
C SER A 96 4.06 15.43 -12.09
N ASN A 97 3.21 14.73 -12.85
CA ASN A 97 3.06 14.92 -14.29
C ASN A 97 1.88 15.88 -14.59
N ALA A 98 2.09 16.89 -15.41
CA ALA A 98 1.10 17.91 -15.72
C ALA A 98 -0.21 17.37 -16.31
N GLU A 99 -0.15 16.30 -17.08
CA GLU A 99 -1.32 15.69 -17.76
C GLU A 99 -2.04 14.67 -16.87
N ARG A 100 -1.32 14.03 -15.92
CA ARG A 100 -1.83 12.93 -15.10
C ARG A 100 -2.10 13.30 -13.64
N LYS A 101 -1.71 14.50 -13.20
CA LYS A 101 -1.83 15.00 -11.82
C LYS A 101 -3.25 15.01 -11.25
N SER A 102 -4.27 14.99 -12.11
CA SER A 102 -5.68 14.84 -11.70
C SER A 102 -5.96 13.47 -11.05
N ASN A 103 -5.08 12.50 -11.25
CA ASN A 103 -5.16 11.17 -10.66
C ASN A 103 -6.49 10.43 -10.93
N LEU A 104 -7.05 10.64 -12.13
CA LEU A 104 -8.37 10.14 -12.51
C LEU A 104 -8.57 8.63 -12.29
N PRO A 105 -7.59 7.74 -12.54
CA PRO A 105 -7.77 6.31 -12.27
C PRO A 105 -8.18 6.01 -10.83
N TYR A 106 -7.72 6.79 -9.87
CA TYR A 106 -8.06 6.66 -8.45
C TYR A 106 -9.38 7.34 -8.10
N LEU A 107 -9.56 8.60 -8.53
CA LEU A 107 -10.80 9.35 -8.30
C LEU A 107 -12.04 8.62 -8.84
N MET A 108 -11.95 8.01 -10.03
CA MET A 108 -13.05 7.26 -10.64
C MET A 108 -13.41 5.96 -9.90
N GLN A 109 -12.58 5.52 -8.96
CA GLN A 109 -12.85 4.41 -8.04
C GLN A 109 -13.35 4.89 -6.67
N GLY A 110 -13.51 6.20 -6.47
CA GLY A 110 -13.88 6.78 -5.18
C GLY A 110 -12.71 6.96 -4.21
N VAL A 111 -11.45 6.81 -4.67
CA VAL A 111 -10.26 7.07 -3.86
C VAL A 111 -9.99 8.57 -3.83
N THR A 112 -9.99 9.15 -2.63
CA THR A 112 -9.78 10.59 -2.41
C THR A 112 -8.43 10.91 -1.80
N THR A 113 -7.76 9.90 -1.24
CA THR A 113 -6.43 10.04 -0.61
C THR A 113 -5.55 8.86 -1.02
N VAL A 114 -4.31 9.13 -1.41
CA VAL A 114 -3.32 8.12 -1.78
C VAL A 114 -2.06 8.27 -0.94
N LEU A 115 -1.47 7.14 -0.56
CA LEU A 115 -0.13 7.09 0.01
C LEU A 115 0.83 6.61 -1.07
N THR A 116 2.01 7.21 -1.14
CA THR A 116 3.01 6.85 -2.17
C THR A 116 4.44 6.94 -1.62
N ASN A 117 5.41 6.59 -2.45
CA ASN A 117 6.79 6.31 -2.07
C ASN A 117 6.90 5.07 -1.16
N ASN A 118 5.96 4.14 -1.29
CA ASN A 118 6.03 2.80 -0.71
C ASN A 118 7.23 2.02 -1.28
N ASP A 119 7.47 0.80 -0.79
CA ASP A 119 8.50 -0.14 -1.29
C ASP A 119 9.93 0.43 -1.26
N GLY A 120 10.20 1.34 -0.33
CA GLY A 120 11.54 1.93 -0.16
C GLY A 120 11.97 2.86 -1.29
N GLY A 121 11.04 3.23 -2.18
CA GLY A 121 11.28 4.07 -3.36
C GLY A 121 10.95 5.55 -3.15
N GLY A 122 10.98 6.29 -4.27
CA GLY A 122 10.61 7.71 -4.31
C GLY A 122 11.79 8.69 -4.15
N PRO A 123 11.53 9.99 -4.32
CA PRO A 123 12.52 11.04 -4.10
C PRO A 123 12.98 11.10 -2.63
N VAL A 124 14.24 11.46 -2.40
CA VAL A 124 14.75 11.73 -1.04
C VAL A 124 14.46 13.16 -0.58
N ASP A 125 14.18 14.06 -1.50
CA ASP A 125 13.78 15.45 -1.22
C ASP A 125 12.24 15.53 -1.16
N ILE A 126 11.71 15.18 0.01
CA ILE A 126 10.26 15.17 0.28
C ILE A 126 9.70 16.59 0.24
N GLY A 127 10.44 17.57 0.75
CA GLY A 127 10.01 18.97 0.74
C GLY A 127 9.78 19.49 -0.68
N ALA A 128 10.70 19.22 -1.60
CA ALA A 128 10.56 19.61 -3.01
C ALA A 128 9.39 18.89 -3.69
N GLN A 129 9.17 17.60 -3.39
CA GLN A 129 8.04 16.83 -3.92
C GLN A 129 6.70 17.43 -3.49
N LEU A 130 6.49 17.64 -2.22
CA LEU A 130 5.25 18.19 -1.66
C LEU A 130 5.00 19.63 -2.12
N ALA A 131 6.04 20.47 -2.12
CA ALA A 131 5.95 21.84 -2.64
C ALA A 131 5.61 21.86 -4.14
N GLY A 132 6.14 20.92 -4.93
CA GLY A 132 5.79 20.77 -6.34
C GLY A 132 4.31 20.45 -6.54
N TRP A 133 3.76 19.51 -5.78
CA TRP A 133 2.34 19.14 -5.85
C TRP A 133 1.43 20.26 -5.39
N THR A 134 1.81 20.99 -4.33
CA THR A 134 1.05 22.16 -3.83
C THR A 134 0.97 23.25 -4.89
N ARG A 135 2.08 23.58 -5.54
CA ARG A 135 2.10 24.60 -6.61
C ARG A 135 1.29 24.20 -7.83
N ASN A 136 1.39 22.94 -8.23
CA ASN A 136 0.78 22.48 -9.49
C ASN A 136 -0.70 22.09 -9.31
N GLY A 137 -1.13 21.81 -8.10
CA GLY A 137 -2.42 21.20 -7.80
C GLY A 137 -2.44 19.71 -8.19
N ILE A 138 -3.05 18.89 -7.36
CA ILE A 138 -3.24 17.44 -7.59
C ILE A 138 -4.69 17.06 -7.34
N GLY A 139 -5.19 16.00 -8.02
CA GLY A 139 -6.60 15.66 -7.96
C GLY A 139 -7.03 14.89 -6.70
N THR A 140 -6.14 14.15 -6.07
CA THR A 140 -6.37 13.45 -4.78
C THR A 140 -5.56 14.12 -3.68
N ASN A 141 -5.95 13.95 -2.42
CA ASN A 141 -5.00 14.15 -1.33
C ASN A 141 -3.87 13.12 -1.43
N ALA A 142 -2.68 13.50 -0.94
CA ALA A 142 -1.53 12.60 -0.98
C ALA A 142 -0.71 12.71 0.31
N ALA A 143 -0.20 11.57 0.79
CA ALA A 143 0.82 11.47 1.80
C ALA A 143 2.00 10.65 1.28
N VAL A 144 3.19 10.90 1.79
CA VAL A 144 4.43 10.31 1.28
C VAL A 144 5.26 9.68 2.39
N TYR A 145 5.95 8.60 2.04
CA TYR A 145 7.02 8.02 2.85
C TYR A 145 8.39 8.51 2.38
N ILE A 146 9.39 8.45 3.27
CA ILE A 146 10.78 8.44 2.86
C ILE A 146 11.21 7.00 2.60
N GLY A 147 11.66 6.70 1.37
CA GLY A 147 12.07 5.35 0.98
C GLY A 147 13.49 5.02 1.44
N GLN A 148 13.67 3.95 2.25
CA GLN A 148 14.97 3.49 2.73
C GLN A 148 15.91 3.10 1.58
N GLY A 149 15.38 2.40 0.55
CA GLY A 149 16.16 2.05 -0.64
C GLY A 149 16.69 3.28 -1.38
N SER A 150 15.88 4.34 -1.49
CA SER A 150 16.31 5.62 -2.07
C SER A 150 17.36 6.32 -1.20
N VAL A 151 17.20 6.33 0.12
CA VAL A 151 18.19 6.87 1.07
C VAL A 151 19.51 6.12 0.95
N ARG A 152 19.46 4.77 0.94
CA ARG A 152 20.65 3.92 0.77
C ARG A 152 21.32 4.19 -0.57
N GLY A 153 20.55 4.23 -1.66
CA GLY A 153 21.06 4.51 -2.99
C GLY A 153 21.72 5.89 -3.11
N ALA A 154 21.17 6.91 -2.47
CA ALA A 154 21.73 8.27 -2.48
C ALA A 154 23.06 8.38 -1.71
N VAL A 155 23.27 7.59 -0.65
CA VAL A 155 24.47 7.68 0.21
C VAL A 155 25.56 6.66 -0.19
N LEU A 156 25.15 5.43 -0.54
CA LEU A 156 26.08 4.33 -0.84
C LEU A 156 26.17 3.99 -2.34
N GLY A 157 25.18 4.39 -3.14
CA GLY A 157 25.02 3.88 -4.50
C GLY A 157 24.47 2.46 -4.54
N PRO A 158 24.55 1.76 -5.69
CA PRO A 158 23.97 0.43 -5.89
C PRO A 158 24.84 -0.70 -5.32
N THR A 159 25.61 -0.46 -4.25
CA THR A 159 26.52 -1.44 -3.65
C THR A 159 25.82 -2.33 -2.64
N ALA A 160 26.30 -3.58 -2.53
CA ALA A 160 25.92 -4.51 -1.49
C ALA A 160 26.73 -4.33 -0.17
N ALA A 161 27.73 -3.43 -0.15
CA ALA A 161 28.54 -3.18 1.03
C ALA A 161 27.70 -2.60 2.19
N ALA A 162 28.04 -2.96 3.43
CA ALA A 162 27.48 -2.33 4.61
C ALA A 162 27.90 -0.85 4.69
N PRO A 163 27.05 0.04 5.25
CA PRO A 163 27.43 1.43 5.45
C PRO A 163 28.53 1.54 6.51
N THR A 164 29.47 2.43 6.30
CA THR A 164 30.36 2.88 7.38
C THR A 164 29.54 3.67 8.40
N PRO A 165 30.04 3.84 9.66
CA PRO A 165 29.34 4.65 10.66
C PRO A 165 28.98 6.05 10.14
N ARG A 166 29.88 6.72 9.43
CA ARG A 166 29.63 8.04 8.83
C ARG A 166 28.55 8.02 7.76
N GLN A 167 28.49 6.97 6.94
CA GLN A 167 27.43 6.80 5.94
C GLN A 167 26.08 6.54 6.60
N LEU A 168 26.04 5.72 7.66
CA LEU A 168 24.82 5.48 8.42
C LEU A 168 24.30 6.77 9.05
N ASP A 169 25.18 7.62 9.62
CA ASP A 169 24.81 8.93 10.15
C ASP A 169 24.27 9.86 9.05
N SER A 170 24.86 9.82 7.85
CA SER A 170 24.33 10.54 6.69
C SER A 170 22.92 10.06 6.31
N MET A 171 22.68 8.74 6.30
CA MET A 171 21.35 8.17 6.04
C MET A 171 20.33 8.61 7.10
N ARG A 172 20.70 8.58 8.39
CA ARG A 172 19.84 9.08 9.49
C ARG A 172 19.48 10.55 9.27
N ALA A 173 20.45 11.39 8.89
CA ALA A 173 20.20 12.81 8.61
C ALA A 173 19.25 13.03 7.44
N VAL A 174 19.31 12.21 6.38
CA VAL A 174 18.36 12.26 5.26
C VAL A 174 16.96 11.89 5.72
N VAL A 175 16.80 10.81 6.50
CA VAL A 175 15.50 10.41 7.06
C VAL A 175 14.93 11.50 7.96
N ALA A 176 15.72 12.07 8.88
CA ALA A 176 15.30 13.15 9.77
C ALA A 176 14.82 14.39 9.01
N ARG A 177 15.53 14.79 7.95
CA ARG A 177 15.12 15.90 7.10
C ARG A 177 13.79 15.60 6.41
N ALA A 178 13.66 14.43 5.81
CA ALA A 178 12.43 14.03 5.11
C ALA A 178 11.20 14.01 6.06
N MET A 179 11.37 13.54 7.30
CA MET A 179 10.33 13.58 8.31
C MET A 179 9.94 15.01 8.70
N ASN A 180 10.92 15.91 8.86
CA ASN A 180 10.67 17.34 9.10
C ASN A 180 9.97 18.01 7.91
N ASP A 181 10.24 17.57 6.70
CA ASP A 181 9.65 18.09 5.46
C ASP A 181 8.23 17.56 5.21
N GLY A 182 7.72 16.63 6.03
CA GLY A 182 6.34 16.16 5.99
C GLY A 182 6.13 14.73 5.54
N ALA A 183 7.18 13.89 5.51
CA ALA A 183 6.99 12.44 5.36
C ALA A 183 6.21 11.89 6.57
N ILE A 184 5.28 10.96 6.33
CA ILE A 184 4.47 10.34 7.40
C ILE A 184 5.16 9.14 8.07
N GLY A 185 6.31 8.72 7.54
CA GLY A 185 7.06 7.57 8.01
C GLY A 185 8.15 7.16 7.03
N MET A 186 8.74 6.00 7.28
CA MET A 186 9.74 5.40 6.42
C MET A 186 9.21 4.13 5.77
N SER A 187 9.40 3.99 4.45
CA SER A 187 9.08 2.76 3.73
C SER A 187 10.33 1.94 3.40
N THR A 188 10.18 0.63 3.29
CA THR A 188 11.22 -0.27 2.77
C THR A 188 10.70 -1.16 1.67
N GLY A 189 11.60 -1.53 0.74
CA GLY A 189 11.42 -2.61 -0.21
C GLY A 189 12.60 -3.56 -0.10
N LEU A 190 12.63 -4.36 0.97
CA LEU A 190 13.77 -5.22 1.30
C LEU A 190 13.92 -6.40 0.31
N TYR A 191 12.99 -6.55 -0.58
CA TYR A 191 13.08 -7.45 -1.73
C TYR A 191 13.90 -6.84 -2.87
N TYR A 192 13.89 -5.51 -3.05
CA TYR A 192 14.50 -4.81 -4.17
C TYR A 192 15.87 -4.24 -3.83
N ALA A 193 16.82 -4.31 -4.78
CA ALA A 193 18.10 -3.60 -4.65
C ALA A 193 17.89 -2.08 -4.76
N PRO A 194 18.60 -1.23 -3.98
CA PRO A 194 19.63 -1.59 -3.00
C PRO A 194 19.10 -1.89 -1.59
N GLY A 195 17.79 -1.78 -1.33
CA GLY A 195 17.18 -2.07 -0.02
C GLY A 195 17.44 -3.50 0.45
N SER A 196 17.47 -4.47 -0.48
CA SER A 196 17.70 -5.88 -0.19
C SER A 196 19.09 -6.18 0.38
N PHE A 197 20.05 -5.28 0.22
CA PHE A 197 21.39 -5.41 0.78
C PHE A 197 21.48 -4.92 2.23
N ALA A 198 20.45 -4.22 2.72
CA ALA A 198 20.43 -3.74 4.09
C ALA A 198 20.23 -4.90 5.08
N THR A 199 20.97 -4.87 6.18
CA THR A 199 20.69 -5.73 7.33
C THR A 199 19.46 -5.21 8.09
N THR A 200 18.82 -6.09 8.86
CA THR A 200 17.70 -5.70 9.72
C THR A 200 18.10 -4.58 10.69
N ASP A 201 19.32 -4.65 11.24
CA ASP A 201 19.84 -3.65 12.19
C ASP A 201 20.04 -2.27 11.52
N GLU A 202 20.51 -2.24 10.25
CA GLU A 202 20.57 -0.99 9.47
C GLU A 202 19.18 -0.35 9.34
N VAL A 203 18.16 -1.17 9.04
CA VAL A 203 16.79 -0.68 8.91
C VAL A 203 16.25 -0.17 10.25
N ILE A 204 16.51 -0.89 11.36
CA ILE A 204 16.11 -0.48 12.71
C ILE A 204 16.69 0.88 13.07
N GLU A 205 17.96 1.13 12.76
CA GLU A 205 18.61 2.40 13.06
C GLU A 205 17.99 3.60 12.30
N LEU A 206 17.51 3.38 11.08
CA LEU A 206 16.79 4.41 10.33
C LEU A 206 15.32 4.53 10.80
N ALA A 207 14.68 3.42 11.14
CA ALA A 207 13.32 3.41 11.67
C ALA A 207 13.21 4.13 13.02
N LYS A 208 14.24 4.06 13.87
CA LYS A 208 14.31 4.85 15.12
C LYS A 208 14.25 6.36 14.86
N VAL A 209 14.83 6.82 13.76
CA VAL A 209 14.75 8.23 13.36
C VAL A 209 13.32 8.60 12.98
N ALA A 210 12.65 7.77 12.16
CA ALA A 210 11.25 8.00 11.81
C ALA A 210 10.35 7.98 13.07
N ALA A 211 10.59 7.03 14.00
CA ALA A 211 9.87 6.93 15.26
C ALA A 211 10.01 8.20 16.13
N ALA A 212 11.21 8.76 16.23
CA ALA A 212 11.47 10.00 16.97
C ALA A 212 10.68 11.22 16.44
N HIS A 213 10.24 11.16 15.19
CA HIS A 213 9.38 12.17 14.56
C HIS A 213 7.89 11.76 14.52
N GLY A 214 7.50 10.70 15.24
CA GLY A 214 6.12 10.23 15.30
C GLY A 214 5.63 9.51 14.04
N GLY A 215 6.54 9.05 13.19
CA GLY A 215 6.22 8.32 11.95
C GLY A 215 5.91 6.84 12.17
N ASN A 216 5.52 6.18 11.09
CA ASN A 216 5.33 4.74 11.01
C ASN A 216 6.35 4.07 10.07
N TYR A 217 6.36 2.75 10.06
CA TYR A 217 7.17 1.92 9.18
C TYR A 217 6.28 1.15 8.20
N ASP A 218 6.46 1.37 6.91
CA ASP A 218 5.79 0.66 5.83
C ASP A 218 6.77 -0.35 5.19
N SER A 219 6.36 -1.60 5.02
CA SER A 219 7.27 -2.65 4.60
C SER A 219 6.71 -3.50 3.47
N HIS A 220 7.28 -3.31 2.26
CA HIS A 220 7.38 -4.43 1.33
C HIS A 220 8.37 -5.43 1.93
N LEU A 221 7.90 -6.59 2.27
CA LEU A 221 8.66 -7.61 2.98
C LEU A 221 9.92 -8.04 2.20
N ARG A 222 10.98 -8.44 2.90
CA ARG A 222 12.20 -8.98 2.30
C ARG A 222 11.92 -10.21 1.44
N ASP A 223 10.96 -11.02 1.86
CA ASP A 223 10.58 -12.25 1.18
C ASP A 223 9.10 -12.53 1.37
N GLU A 224 8.36 -12.56 0.30
CA GLU A 224 6.94 -12.91 0.29
C GLU A 224 6.73 -14.38 -0.15
N SER A 225 7.82 -15.12 -0.33
CA SER A 225 7.89 -16.47 -0.86
C SER A 225 8.93 -17.31 -0.13
N SER A 226 9.89 -17.89 -0.88
CA SER A 226 10.98 -18.76 -0.41
C SER A 226 12.34 -18.38 -1.03
N TYR A 227 12.54 -17.08 -1.33
CA TYR A 227 13.78 -16.63 -1.98
C TYR A 227 14.98 -16.60 -1.04
N THR A 228 14.76 -16.18 0.21
CA THR A 228 15.83 -15.96 1.20
C THR A 228 15.43 -16.46 2.58
N ILE A 229 14.79 -15.60 3.40
CA ILE A 229 14.39 -15.91 4.79
C ILE A 229 12.96 -16.47 4.87
N GLY A 230 12.28 -16.57 3.74
CA GLY A 230 10.90 -17.05 3.64
C GLY A 230 9.87 -16.03 4.18
N LEU A 231 8.59 -16.25 3.80
CA LEU A 231 7.48 -15.38 4.17
C LEU A 231 7.39 -15.17 5.69
N LEU A 232 7.44 -16.23 6.48
CA LEU A 232 7.30 -16.15 7.95
C LEU A 232 8.49 -15.43 8.59
N GLY A 233 9.71 -15.65 8.08
CA GLY A 233 10.90 -14.94 8.51
C GLY A 233 10.82 -13.45 8.21
N ALA A 234 10.30 -13.08 7.05
CA ALA A 234 10.16 -11.68 6.65
C ALA A 234 9.07 -10.93 7.45
N VAL A 235 7.96 -11.58 7.76
CA VAL A 235 6.95 -11.01 8.69
C VAL A 235 7.55 -10.82 10.08
N SER A 236 8.31 -11.80 10.58
CA SER A 236 9.01 -11.69 11.87
C SER A 236 10.07 -10.58 11.86
N GLU A 237 10.78 -10.38 10.75
CA GLU A 237 11.71 -9.27 10.56
C GLU A 237 11.00 -7.91 10.66
N ALA A 238 9.89 -7.72 9.96
CA ALA A 238 9.11 -6.48 10.02
C ALA A 238 8.62 -6.20 11.46
N ILE A 239 8.11 -7.23 12.16
CA ILE A 239 7.69 -7.13 13.56
C ILE A 239 8.89 -6.76 14.47
N ARG A 240 10.08 -7.36 14.25
CA ARG A 240 11.30 -7.03 14.98
C ARG A 240 11.68 -5.56 14.79
N ILE A 241 11.64 -5.05 13.55
CA ILE A 241 11.95 -3.65 13.24
C ILE A 241 11.02 -2.71 14.03
N GLY A 242 9.72 -2.95 13.99
CA GLY A 242 8.77 -2.12 14.73
C GLY A 242 8.93 -2.20 16.24
N ARG A 243 9.22 -3.39 16.79
CA ARG A 243 9.47 -3.61 18.20
C ARG A 243 10.70 -2.84 18.68
N GLU A 244 11.83 -2.97 18.00
CA GLU A 244 13.10 -2.37 18.42
C GLU A 244 13.21 -0.88 18.10
N ALA A 245 12.49 -0.39 17.10
CA ALA A 245 12.41 1.02 16.76
C ALA A 245 11.23 1.74 17.46
N HIS A 246 10.34 1.01 18.15
CA HIS A 246 9.19 1.55 18.87
C HIS A 246 8.23 2.37 18.02
N LEU A 247 7.86 1.88 16.81
CA LEU A 247 6.92 2.56 15.92
C LEU A 247 5.87 1.58 15.35
N PRO A 248 4.69 2.11 14.92
CA PRO A 248 3.68 1.31 14.23
C PRO A 248 4.23 0.73 12.92
N ILE A 249 3.78 -0.48 12.58
CA ILE A 249 4.17 -1.18 11.36
C ILE A 249 2.96 -1.27 10.43
N HIS A 250 3.19 -1.05 9.15
CA HIS A 250 2.29 -1.42 8.08
C HIS A 250 2.98 -2.43 7.17
N ILE A 251 2.39 -3.61 7.00
CA ILE A 251 2.88 -4.61 6.04
C ILE A 251 2.18 -4.36 4.72
N SER A 252 2.95 -3.87 3.75
CA SER A 252 2.48 -3.56 2.41
C SER A 252 1.96 -4.80 1.70
N HIS A 253 0.84 -4.67 0.99
CA HIS A 253 0.26 -5.65 0.04
C HIS A 253 0.46 -7.13 0.46
N ILE A 254 0.11 -7.47 1.70
CA ILE A 254 0.36 -8.78 2.32
C ILE A 254 -0.11 -9.94 1.44
N LYS A 255 0.75 -10.90 1.20
CA LYS A 255 0.47 -12.07 0.35
C LYS A 255 1.36 -13.27 0.66
N ALA A 256 0.88 -14.46 0.30
CA ALA A 256 1.67 -15.69 0.16
C ALA A 256 1.97 -15.89 -1.34
N LEU A 257 3.20 -15.56 -1.76
CA LEU A 257 3.60 -15.48 -3.15
C LEU A 257 4.29 -16.76 -3.63
N GLY A 258 3.63 -17.51 -4.50
CA GLY A 258 4.14 -18.76 -5.07
C GLY A 258 3.74 -20.01 -4.29
N ALA A 259 3.74 -21.13 -4.98
CA ALA A 259 3.19 -22.40 -4.48
C ALA A 259 3.88 -22.91 -3.19
N ASP A 260 5.16 -22.55 -2.99
CA ASP A 260 5.95 -22.98 -1.83
C ASP A 260 5.39 -22.45 -0.49
N VAL A 261 4.64 -21.35 -0.54
CA VAL A 261 4.10 -20.66 0.67
C VAL A 261 2.58 -20.57 0.67
N TRP A 262 1.88 -21.08 -0.34
CA TRP A 262 0.44 -21.13 -0.33
C TRP A 262 -0.10 -21.88 0.90
N GLY A 263 -1.15 -21.33 1.52
CA GLY A 263 -1.75 -21.85 2.75
C GLY A 263 -1.08 -21.34 4.04
N GLN A 264 -0.02 -20.52 3.94
CA GLN A 264 0.63 -19.95 5.14
C GLN A 264 -0.11 -18.72 5.71
N ALA A 265 -1.21 -18.27 5.11
CA ALA A 265 -1.96 -17.11 5.58
C ALA A 265 -2.33 -17.21 7.07
N ASP A 266 -2.81 -18.38 7.53
CA ASP A 266 -3.19 -18.58 8.93
C ASP A 266 -1.99 -18.38 9.88
N THR A 267 -0.81 -18.87 9.51
CA THR A 267 0.42 -18.74 10.31
C THR A 267 0.89 -17.28 10.34
N VAL A 268 0.83 -16.58 9.21
CA VAL A 268 1.15 -15.13 9.13
C VAL A 268 0.19 -14.32 10.01
N ILE A 269 -1.12 -14.60 9.93
CA ILE A 269 -2.14 -13.96 10.78
C ILE A 269 -1.82 -14.21 12.26
N ALA A 270 -1.48 -15.44 12.62
CA ALA A 270 -1.14 -15.79 14.01
C ALA A 270 0.10 -15.02 14.52
N LEU A 271 1.13 -14.84 13.69
CA LEU A 271 2.32 -14.03 14.01
C LEU A 271 1.95 -12.56 14.26
N ILE A 272 1.16 -11.96 13.37
CA ILE A 272 0.69 -10.58 13.51
C ILE A 272 -0.14 -10.42 14.77
N ARG A 273 -1.10 -11.32 15.01
CA ARG A 273 -1.93 -11.31 16.24
C ARG A 273 -1.10 -11.46 17.51
N SER A 274 -0.01 -12.26 17.46
CA SER A 274 0.89 -12.36 18.61
C SER A 274 1.58 -11.03 18.89
N ALA A 275 2.12 -10.38 17.87
CA ALA A 275 2.75 -9.06 18.00
C ALA A 275 1.75 -7.99 18.52
N GLN A 276 0.51 -8.02 18.04
CA GLN A 276 -0.54 -7.12 18.52
C GLN A 276 -0.85 -7.33 20.03
N ARG A 277 -0.88 -8.60 20.50
CA ARG A 277 -1.04 -8.90 21.94
C ARG A 277 0.15 -8.43 22.79
N GLU A 278 1.34 -8.34 22.21
CA GLU A 278 2.52 -7.74 22.85
C GLU A 278 2.48 -6.19 22.85
N GLY A 279 1.43 -5.58 22.28
CA GLY A 279 1.26 -4.12 22.21
C GLY A 279 1.89 -3.47 20.98
N ILE A 280 2.41 -4.24 20.03
CA ILE A 280 2.95 -3.71 18.77
C ILE A 280 1.77 -3.40 17.84
N LYS A 281 1.71 -2.17 17.33
CA LYS A 281 0.68 -1.76 16.36
C LYS A 281 1.08 -2.29 14.98
N VAL A 282 0.39 -3.31 14.50
CA VAL A 282 0.58 -3.90 13.16
C VAL A 282 -0.69 -3.76 12.36
N SER A 283 -0.57 -3.20 11.18
CA SER A 283 -1.58 -3.15 10.12
C SER A 283 -1.01 -3.71 8.82
N ALA A 284 -1.87 -3.97 7.85
CA ALA A 284 -1.47 -4.38 6.51
C ALA A 284 -2.46 -3.86 5.47
N ASP A 285 -2.08 -3.90 4.20
CA ASP A 285 -3.00 -3.75 3.09
C ASP A 285 -2.93 -4.94 2.13
N GLN A 286 -3.93 -5.06 1.28
CA GLN A 286 -4.02 -6.10 0.27
C GLN A 286 -4.84 -5.64 -0.93
N TYR A 287 -4.45 -6.08 -2.13
CA TYR A 287 -5.25 -5.91 -3.35
C TYR A 287 -6.03 -7.19 -3.70
N PRO A 288 -7.24 -7.06 -4.29
CA PRO A 288 -8.14 -8.19 -4.58
C PRO A 288 -7.81 -8.88 -5.93
N TYR A 289 -6.55 -9.29 -6.13
CA TYR A 289 -6.07 -9.95 -7.35
C TYR A 289 -5.15 -11.11 -7.03
N THR A 290 -5.17 -12.14 -7.85
CA THR A 290 -4.28 -13.33 -7.74
C THR A 290 -2.95 -13.14 -8.48
N ALA A 291 -2.74 -11.99 -9.10
CA ALA A 291 -1.51 -11.64 -9.78
C ALA A 291 -0.79 -10.50 -9.04
N SER A 292 0.48 -10.70 -8.72
CA SER A 292 1.38 -9.64 -8.25
C SER A 292 1.95 -8.83 -9.42
N GLY A 293 2.41 -7.61 -9.16
CA GLY A 293 3.08 -6.76 -10.16
C GLY A 293 4.51 -6.46 -9.75
N THR A 294 5.46 -6.64 -10.69
CA THR A 294 6.87 -6.26 -10.51
C THR A 294 7.56 -6.23 -11.88
N SER A 295 8.91 -6.26 -11.94
CA SER A 295 9.64 -6.38 -13.19
C SER A 295 10.11 -7.82 -13.47
N VAL A 296 10.49 -8.09 -14.73
CA VAL A 296 11.09 -9.37 -15.11
C VAL A 296 12.39 -9.57 -14.31
N GLY A 297 13.20 -8.52 -14.18
CA GLY A 297 14.44 -8.56 -13.41
C GLY A 297 14.20 -8.89 -11.94
N ALA A 298 13.29 -8.18 -11.29
CA ALA A 298 12.93 -8.43 -9.89
C ALA A 298 12.33 -9.83 -9.67
N SER A 299 11.64 -10.38 -10.68
CA SER A 299 11.08 -11.73 -10.64
C SER A 299 12.12 -12.83 -10.72
N LEU A 300 13.16 -12.64 -11.55
CA LEU A 300 14.05 -13.72 -11.98
C LEU A 300 15.47 -13.58 -11.45
N LEU A 301 16.04 -12.35 -11.34
CA LEU A 301 17.43 -12.18 -10.93
C LEU A 301 17.63 -12.57 -9.46
N PRO A 302 18.68 -13.31 -9.15
CA PRO A 302 19.14 -13.46 -7.76
C PRO A 302 19.73 -12.12 -7.28
N ARG A 303 19.50 -11.77 -6.01
CA ARG A 303 19.85 -10.43 -5.46
C ARG A 303 21.32 -10.05 -5.63
N TRP A 304 22.25 -11.03 -5.52
CA TRP A 304 23.66 -10.77 -5.73
C TRP A 304 23.99 -10.24 -7.15
N ALA A 305 23.19 -10.61 -8.14
CA ALA A 305 23.42 -10.20 -9.53
C ALA A 305 23.07 -8.72 -9.77
N GLU A 306 22.29 -8.10 -8.88
CA GLU A 306 21.89 -6.68 -8.98
C GLU A 306 22.92 -5.73 -8.35
N ALA A 307 23.86 -6.25 -7.52
CA ALA A 307 24.91 -5.43 -6.90
C ALA A 307 25.80 -4.74 -7.95
N GLY A 308 26.00 -3.44 -7.78
CA GLY A 308 26.75 -2.61 -8.73
C GLY A 308 25.94 -2.14 -9.94
N GLY A 309 24.65 -2.48 -9.99
CA GLY A 309 23.73 -1.99 -11.01
C GLY A 309 23.87 -2.67 -12.37
N ARG A 310 23.32 -2.02 -13.40
CA ARG A 310 23.12 -2.62 -14.74
C ARG A 310 24.41 -2.98 -15.45
N ASP A 311 25.45 -2.17 -15.33
CA ASP A 311 26.72 -2.45 -16.02
C ASP A 311 27.45 -3.65 -15.38
N SER A 312 27.39 -3.76 -14.04
CA SER A 312 27.90 -4.94 -13.35
C SER A 312 27.11 -6.20 -13.72
N LEU A 313 25.80 -6.11 -13.94
CA LEU A 313 25.01 -7.22 -14.44
C LEU A 313 25.46 -7.65 -15.85
N ARG A 314 25.69 -6.70 -16.75
CA ARG A 314 26.21 -6.99 -18.11
C ARG A 314 27.54 -7.72 -18.07
N MET A 315 28.47 -7.28 -17.19
CA MET A 315 29.76 -7.96 -17.01
C MET A 315 29.57 -9.39 -16.49
N ARG A 316 28.69 -9.62 -15.53
CA ARG A 316 28.36 -10.96 -15.00
C ARG A 316 27.77 -11.88 -16.07
N VAL A 317 26.94 -11.35 -16.94
CA VAL A 317 26.34 -12.10 -18.06
C VAL A 317 27.39 -12.43 -19.13
N ALA A 318 28.39 -11.59 -19.33
CA ALA A 318 29.48 -11.82 -20.27
C ALA A 318 30.51 -12.84 -19.77
N ASP A 319 30.65 -13.03 -18.44
CA ASP A 319 31.54 -14.02 -17.85
C ASP A 319 30.88 -15.41 -17.83
N PRO A 320 31.43 -16.45 -18.52
CA PRO A 320 30.79 -17.74 -18.68
C PRO A 320 30.49 -18.46 -17.34
N ALA A 321 31.41 -18.39 -16.38
CA ALA A 321 31.23 -19.04 -15.08
C ALA A 321 30.11 -18.41 -14.26
N THR A 322 30.10 -17.09 -14.17
CA THR A 322 29.06 -16.32 -13.47
C THR A 322 27.72 -16.45 -14.17
N ARG A 323 27.70 -16.46 -15.51
CA ARG A 323 26.47 -16.63 -16.30
C ARG A 323 25.83 -17.98 -16.06
N THR A 324 26.60 -19.05 -15.99
CA THR A 324 26.06 -20.41 -15.69
C THR A 324 25.34 -20.43 -14.36
N ARG A 325 25.93 -19.86 -13.32
CA ARG A 325 25.32 -19.73 -12.00
C ARG A 325 24.06 -18.86 -12.06
N LEU A 326 24.13 -17.71 -12.73
CA LEU A 326 23.02 -16.77 -12.86
C LEU A 326 21.79 -17.42 -13.50
N VAL A 327 21.98 -18.13 -14.63
CA VAL A 327 20.91 -18.82 -15.34
C VAL A 327 20.27 -19.90 -14.48
N ALA A 328 21.08 -20.71 -13.80
CA ALA A 328 20.56 -21.76 -12.89
C ALA A 328 19.70 -21.16 -11.75
N GLU A 329 20.14 -20.09 -11.12
CA GLU A 329 19.38 -19.41 -10.06
C GLU A 329 18.11 -18.71 -10.59
N MET A 330 18.15 -18.16 -11.81
CA MET A 330 16.99 -17.61 -12.50
C MET A 330 15.93 -18.69 -12.81
N GLU A 331 16.34 -19.91 -13.17
CA GLU A 331 15.41 -21.04 -13.35
C GLU A 331 14.69 -21.41 -12.06
N VAL A 332 15.40 -21.42 -10.95
CA VAL A 332 14.81 -21.66 -9.62
C VAL A 332 13.78 -20.56 -9.29
N ASN A 333 14.14 -19.31 -9.50
CA ASN A 333 13.25 -18.18 -9.26
C ASN A 333 12.00 -18.21 -10.16
N MET A 334 12.16 -18.59 -11.42
CA MET A 334 11.04 -18.78 -12.34
C MET A 334 10.07 -19.86 -11.84
N LYS A 335 10.57 -20.97 -11.32
CA LYS A 335 9.72 -22.04 -10.74
C LYS A 335 8.93 -21.53 -9.53
N ARG A 336 9.57 -20.76 -8.63
CA ARG A 336 8.90 -20.13 -7.46
C ARG A 336 7.73 -19.24 -7.89
N ARG A 337 7.85 -18.59 -9.04
CA ARG A 337 6.81 -17.72 -9.61
C ARG A 337 5.68 -18.49 -10.31
N GLY A 338 5.75 -19.83 -10.38
CA GLY A 338 4.76 -20.66 -11.09
C GLY A 338 5.11 -20.93 -12.55
N GLY A 339 6.37 -20.71 -12.95
CA GLY A 339 6.88 -20.94 -14.29
C GLY A 339 6.71 -19.74 -15.24
N ALA A 340 7.26 -19.87 -16.45
CA ALA A 340 7.25 -18.79 -17.45
C ALA A 340 5.83 -18.38 -17.89
N ALA A 341 4.89 -19.31 -17.92
CA ALA A 341 3.49 -19.05 -18.28
C ALA A 341 2.76 -18.17 -17.24
N SER A 342 3.27 -18.04 -16.00
CA SER A 342 2.70 -17.16 -15.00
C SER A 342 3.08 -15.68 -15.19
N LEU A 343 4.10 -15.39 -16.00
CA LEU A 343 4.67 -14.05 -16.19
C LEU A 343 4.12 -13.39 -17.44
N LEU A 344 3.14 -12.50 -17.29
CA LEU A 344 2.53 -11.72 -18.37
C LEU A 344 3.20 -10.34 -18.44
N ILE A 345 3.79 -9.99 -19.58
CA ILE A 345 4.37 -8.65 -19.79
C ILE A 345 3.25 -7.61 -19.80
N SER A 346 3.25 -6.72 -18.82
CA SER A 346 2.19 -5.76 -18.59
C SER A 346 2.56 -4.32 -18.99
N SER A 347 3.86 -4.00 -19.04
CA SER A 347 4.37 -2.72 -19.52
C SER A 347 5.82 -2.89 -20.01
N THR A 348 6.12 -2.31 -21.16
CA THR A 348 7.46 -2.40 -21.80
C THR A 348 7.61 -1.35 -22.87
N ARG A 349 8.86 -1.01 -23.21
CA ARG A 349 9.19 -0.20 -24.39
C ARG A 349 9.08 -1.00 -25.70
N ASP A 350 9.35 -2.30 -25.63
CA ASP A 350 9.18 -3.23 -26.77
C ASP A 350 7.71 -3.67 -26.87
N THR A 351 6.91 -2.94 -27.63
CA THR A 351 5.50 -3.21 -27.82
C THR A 351 5.21 -4.56 -28.45
N SER A 352 6.20 -5.19 -29.10
CA SER A 352 6.04 -6.49 -29.74
C SER A 352 5.80 -7.64 -28.76
N ILE A 353 6.24 -7.45 -27.49
CA ILE A 353 6.05 -8.44 -26.42
C ILE A 353 4.96 -8.03 -25.40
N LEU A 354 4.37 -6.85 -25.53
CA LEU A 354 3.30 -6.40 -24.63
C LEU A 354 2.09 -7.34 -24.67
N GLY A 355 1.57 -7.70 -23.49
CA GLY A 355 0.45 -8.62 -23.35
C GLY A 355 0.77 -10.10 -23.62
N LYS A 356 2.04 -10.43 -23.87
CA LYS A 356 2.47 -11.83 -24.05
C LYS A 356 3.02 -12.41 -22.76
N ARG A 357 2.88 -13.72 -22.61
CA ARG A 357 3.51 -14.49 -21.53
C ARG A 357 4.94 -14.84 -21.90
N LEU A 358 5.81 -14.99 -20.88
CA LEU A 358 7.25 -15.21 -21.11
C LEU A 358 7.54 -16.51 -21.87
N ASP A 359 6.77 -17.58 -21.66
CA ASP A 359 6.87 -18.83 -22.43
C ASP A 359 6.59 -18.62 -23.92
N ALA A 360 5.54 -17.89 -24.28
CA ALA A 360 5.22 -17.56 -25.65
C ALA A 360 6.29 -16.68 -26.32
N ILE A 361 6.89 -15.75 -25.57
CA ILE A 361 8.03 -14.93 -26.03
C ILE A 361 9.24 -15.82 -26.32
N ALA A 362 9.54 -16.76 -25.42
CA ALA A 362 10.65 -17.70 -25.58
C ALA A 362 10.50 -18.55 -26.86
N VAL A 363 9.31 -19.08 -27.10
CA VAL A 363 8.98 -19.82 -28.34
C VAL A 363 9.19 -18.94 -29.57
N ALA A 364 8.66 -17.72 -29.57
CA ALA A 364 8.78 -16.80 -30.69
C ALA A 364 10.24 -16.37 -30.98
N ARG A 365 11.09 -16.38 -29.95
CA ARG A 365 12.54 -16.05 -30.06
C ARG A 365 13.42 -17.29 -30.25
N HIS A 366 12.85 -18.48 -30.37
CA HIS A 366 13.57 -19.76 -30.47
C HIS A 366 14.63 -19.96 -29.38
N THR A 367 14.26 -19.64 -28.11
CA THR A 367 15.16 -19.70 -26.96
C THR A 367 14.48 -20.27 -25.71
N THR A 368 15.24 -20.44 -24.61
CA THR A 368 14.64 -20.86 -23.34
C THR A 368 13.91 -19.68 -22.67
N PRO A 369 12.92 -19.92 -21.80
CA PRO A 369 12.24 -18.86 -21.07
C PRO A 369 13.17 -18.00 -20.19
N VAL A 370 14.21 -18.60 -19.57
CA VAL A 370 15.20 -17.87 -18.79
C VAL A 370 16.02 -16.94 -19.67
N GLU A 371 16.45 -17.44 -20.85
CA GLU A 371 17.22 -16.64 -21.80
C GLU A 371 16.35 -15.49 -22.36
N ALA A 372 15.09 -15.74 -22.70
CA ALA A 372 14.16 -14.69 -23.10
C ALA A 372 14.00 -13.62 -22.01
N GLY A 373 13.89 -14.03 -20.76
CA GLY A 373 13.86 -13.14 -19.59
C GLY A 373 15.13 -12.31 -19.48
N LEU A 374 16.30 -12.94 -19.60
CA LEU A 374 17.59 -12.25 -19.53
C LEU A 374 17.75 -11.21 -20.66
N GLN A 375 17.32 -11.54 -21.88
CA GLN A 375 17.32 -10.60 -23.00
C GLN A 375 16.43 -9.37 -22.71
N ILE A 376 15.22 -9.59 -22.14
CA ILE A 376 14.31 -8.49 -21.75
C ILE A 376 14.97 -7.60 -20.70
N ILE A 377 15.57 -8.17 -19.67
CA ILE A 377 16.26 -7.44 -18.61
C ILE A 377 17.40 -6.57 -19.17
N LEU A 378 18.23 -7.16 -20.03
CA LEU A 378 19.37 -6.44 -20.63
C LEU A 378 18.93 -5.33 -21.59
N ALA A 379 17.78 -5.49 -22.27
CA ALA A 379 17.20 -4.50 -23.16
C ALA A 379 16.54 -3.31 -22.43
N GLY A 380 16.38 -3.37 -21.13
CA GLY A 380 15.82 -2.27 -20.36
C GLY A 380 14.79 -2.68 -19.30
N ASP A 381 14.57 -3.99 -19.19
CA ASP A 381 13.56 -4.64 -18.34
C ASP A 381 12.12 -4.37 -18.81
N ALA A 382 11.18 -5.06 -18.23
CA ALA A 382 9.74 -4.92 -18.47
C ALA A 382 8.96 -5.21 -17.19
N SER A 383 7.78 -4.61 -17.04
CA SER A 383 6.88 -4.94 -15.95
C SER A 383 6.10 -6.22 -16.27
N VAL A 384 5.80 -7.00 -15.23
CA VAL A 384 5.02 -8.23 -15.34
C VAL A 384 3.85 -8.24 -14.35
N ALA A 385 2.73 -8.81 -14.78
CA ALA A 385 1.71 -9.37 -13.91
C ALA A 385 2.03 -10.85 -13.73
N SER A 386 2.34 -11.25 -12.49
CA SER A 386 2.78 -12.60 -12.14
C SER A 386 1.65 -13.33 -11.41
N PHE A 387 1.06 -14.34 -12.06
CA PHE A 387 -0.10 -15.11 -11.54
C PHE A 387 0.38 -16.19 -10.58
N ASN A 388 0.59 -15.82 -9.33
CA ASN A 388 1.28 -16.63 -8.33
C ASN A 388 0.69 -16.56 -6.91
N MET A 389 -0.54 -16.05 -6.77
CA MET A 389 -1.25 -16.00 -5.50
C MET A 389 -2.47 -16.93 -5.53
N LYS A 390 -2.91 -17.36 -4.36
CA LYS A 390 -4.05 -18.25 -4.17
C LYS A 390 -5.24 -17.50 -3.55
N ASP A 391 -6.42 -17.63 -4.13
CA ASP A 391 -7.65 -16.95 -3.66
C ASP A 391 -7.92 -17.21 -2.17
N SER A 392 -7.75 -18.45 -1.69
CA SER A 392 -8.01 -18.80 -0.29
C SER A 392 -7.09 -18.07 0.71
N ASP A 393 -5.85 -17.75 0.34
CA ASP A 393 -4.96 -16.95 1.18
C ASP A 393 -5.37 -15.47 1.16
N ILE A 394 -5.77 -14.96 -0.01
CA ILE A 394 -6.30 -13.61 -0.18
C ILE A 394 -7.53 -13.41 0.70
N GLU A 395 -8.50 -14.33 0.64
CA GLU A 395 -9.73 -14.25 1.42
C GLU A 395 -9.47 -14.30 2.92
N LYS A 396 -8.51 -15.12 3.39
CA LYS A 396 -8.13 -15.20 4.81
C LYS A 396 -7.52 -13.90 5.33
N PHE A 397 -6.66 -13.26 4.55
CA PHE A 397 -6.09 -11.96 4.91
C PHE A 397 -7.16 -10.86 4.89
N MET A 398 -7.98 -10.82 3.85
CA MET A 398 -8.96 -9.76 3.59
C MET A 398 -9.98 -9.57 4.73
N VAL A 399 -10.36 -10.65 5.43
CA VAL A 399 -11.34 -10.59 6.53
C VAL A 399 -10.74 -10.14 7.87
N GLN A 400 -9.43 -9.89 7.93
CA GLN A 400 -8.79 -9.44 9.17
C GLN A 400 -9.02 -7.95 9.39
N ASP A 401 -9.34 -7.54 10.62
CA ASP A 401 -9.58 -6.13 11.00
C ASP A 401 -8.33 -5.24 10.93
N PHE A 402 -7.15 -5.82 10.81
CA PHE A 402 -5.88 -5.12 10.60
C PHE A 402 -5.48 -5.01 9.12
N VAL A 403 -6.27 -5.57 8.20
CA VAL A 403 -5.99 -5.53 6.75
C VAL A 403 -6.96 -4.58 6.07
N SER A 404 -6.43 -3.54 5.46
CA SER A 404 -7.18 -2.62 4.61
C SER A 404 -7.01 -2.96 3.12
N THR A 405 -7.82 -2.33 2.27
CA THR A 405 -7.63 -2.44 0.82
C THR A 405 -6.62 -1.41 0.35
N GLY A 406 -5.53 -1.88 -0.27
CA GLY A 406 -4.59 -1.09 -1.04
C GLY A 406 -4.59 -1.51 -2.50
N SER A 407 -4.28 -0.62 -3.43
CA SER A 407 -4.22 -1.01 -4.85
C SER A 407 -2.89 -1.57 -5.26
N ASP A 408 -1.80 -1.13 -4.64
CA ASP A 408 -0.45 -1.32 -5.15
C ASP A 408 -0.38 -0.92 -6.65
N GLY A 409 -1.12 0.16 -6.97
CA GLY A 409 -1.45 0.55 -8.32
C GLY A 409 -0.26 1.12 -9.08
N SER A 410 0.09 0.45 -10.18
CA SER A 410 1.14 0.87 -11.12
C SER A 410 0.65 0.74 -12.57
N ASP A 411 1.31 1.44 -13.49
CA ASP A 411 0.96 1.35 -14.91
C ASP A 411 1.10 -0.09 -15.43
N GLY A 412 0.17 -0.49 -16.32
CA GLY A 412 0.14 -1.80 -16.95
C GLY A 412 -0.52 -2.92 -16.13
N HIS A 413 -0.93 -2.66 -14.88
CA HIS A 413 -1.69 -3.63 -14.10
C HIS A 413 -3.11 -3.13 -13.84
N PRO A 414 -4.16 -3.97 -13.99
CA PRO A 414 -5.56 -3.56 -13.80
C PRO A 414 -5.88 -3.06 -12.38
N ARG A 415 -5.07 -3.41 -11.38
CA ARG A 415 -5.24 -2.96 -10.00
C ARG A 415 -5.20 -1.44 -9.82
N LYS A 416 -4.48 -0.70 -10.67
CA LYS A 416 -4.49 0.77 -10.70
C LYS A 416 -5.88 1.34 -11.03
N TYR A 417 -6.68 0.60 -11.80
CA TYR A 417 -7.92 1.10 -12.40
C TYR A 417 -9.18 0.48 -11.80
N GLY A 418 -9.07 -0.59 -11.02
CA GLY A 418 -10.23 -1.38 -10.65
C GLY A 418 -10.20 -2.06 -9.27
N THR A 419 -9.24 -1.76 -8.41
CA THR A 419 -9.11 -2.42 -7.09
C THR A 419 -10.36 -2.26 -6.23
N PHE A 420 -10.82 -1.03 -6.02
CA PHE A 420 -11.96 -0.78 -5.13
C PHE A 420 -13.29 -1.26 -5.71
N PRO A 421 -13.63 -1.00 -6.99
CA PRO A 421 -14.82 -1.61 -7.62
C PRO A 421 -14.78 -3.14 -7.62
N ARG A 422 -13.59 -3.76 -7.85
CA ARG A 422 -13.44 -5.21 -7.79
C ARG A 422 -13.67 -5.76 -6.39
N LEU A 423 -13.14 -5.09 -5.35
CA LEU A 423 -13.39 -5.46 -3.96
C LEU A 423 -14.89 -5.54 -3.69
N LEU A 424 -15.62 -4.47 -4.00
CA LEU A 424 -17.06 -4.40 -3.78
C LEU A 424 -17.78 -5.48 -4.59
N ARG A 425 -17.54 -5.57 -5.90
CA ARG A 425 -18.23 -6.50 -6.77
C ARG A 425 -17.95 -7.95 -6.39
N GLU A 426 -16.68 -8.35 -6.30
CA GLU A 426 -16.31 -9.76 -6.15
C GLU A 426 -16.44 -10.22 -4.70
N TYR A 427 -15.93 -9.44 -3.73
CA TYR A 427 -15.79 -9.93 -2.36
C TYR A 427 -16.95 -9.53 -1.44
N VAL A 428 -17.67 -8.44 -1.76
CA VAL A 428 -18.90 -8.08 -1.03
C VAL A 428 -20.13 -8.70 -1.70
N TYR A 429 -20.37 -8.45 -3.01
CA TYR A 429 -21.63 -8.81 -3.64
C TYR A 429 -21.67 -10.20 -4.29
N THR A 430 -20.54 -10.73 -4.79
CA THR A 430 -20.52 -12.04 -5.46
C THR A 430 -20.15 -13.17 -4.53
N LYS A 431 -19.00 -13.06 -3.86
CA LYS A 431 -18.45 -14.10 -2.97
C LYS A 431 -18.97 -14.01 -1.52
N HIS A 432 -19.48 -12.86 -1.11
CA HIS A 432 -19.93 -12.58 0.27
C HIS A 432 -18.85 -12.86 1.33
N VAL A 433 -17.58 -12.59 0.99
CA VAL A 433 -16.43 -12.72 1.91
C VAL A 433 -16.43 -11.57 2.92
N LEU A 434 -16.81 -10.37 2.46
CA LEU A 434 -16.96 -9.17 3.26
C LEU A 434 -18.42 -8.73 3.27
N THR A 435 -18.80 -7.96 4.28
CA THR A 435 -20.04 -7.18 4.27
C THR A 435 -19.73 -5.75 3.80
N LEU A 436 -20.75 -5.02 3.32
CA LEU A 436 -20.56 -3.65 2.88
C LEU A 436 -20.02 -2.70 3.97
N PRO A 437 -20.41 -2.82 5.27
CA PRO A 437 -19.87 -2.01 6.35
C PRO A 437 -18.38 -2.29 6.69
N GLN A 438 -17.86 -3.47 6.36
CA GLN A 438 -16.44 -3.80 6.52
C GLN A 438 -15.59 -3.17 5.43
#